data_1ac18498909ff43e2849cd552febb5f2
#
_entry.id   1ac18498909ff43e2849cd552febb5f2
#
_cell.length_a   1.000
_cell.length_b   1.000
_cell.length_c   1.000
_cell.angle_alpha   90.00
_cell.angle_beta   90.00
_cell.angle_gamma   90.00
#
_symmetry.space_group_name_H-M   'P 1'
#
loop_
_entity.id
_entity.type
_entity.pdbx_description
1 polymer ?
#
loop_
_entity_poly.entity_id
_entity_poly.type
_entity_poly.pdbx_seq_one_letter_code
_entity_poly.pdbx_strand_id
1 'polypeptide(L)'
;MLPDGRDRVVRHGHGPQRAIQTGVGPVEVRRAKVRDRADVAAEEKIRFTSSILPKWARRTKSLDALLPILYLRGVSTGDFQEALAALLGKDAPNLSPAVIARLTAEWQGDYDAWQTRDLSARRYVYVWADGVYLQARMEESAECMLVLIGATPEG
;
A
#
# COMPACT_ATOMS: atom_id res chain seq x y z
N MET A 1 18.10 23.66 19.61
CA MET A 1 17.96 24.22 20.98
C MET A 1 17.34 25.59 20.90
N LEU A 2 16.66 26.04 21.91
CA LEU A 2 16.15 27.40 22.06
C LEU A 2 17.26 28.31 22.65
N PRO A 3 17.10 29.65 22.54
CA PRO A 3 18.08 30.59 23.11
C PRO A 3 18.34 30.43 24.62
N ASP A 4 17.37 29.85 25.34
CA ASP A 4 17.43 29.56 26.77
C ASP A 4 18.08 28.19 27.12
N GLY A 5 18.65 27.50 26.12
CA GLY A 5 19.33 26.21 26.28
C GLY A 5 18.40 25.01 26.34
N ARG A 6 17.06 25.17 26.28
CA ARG A 6 16.10 24.07 26.25
C ARG A 6 15.94 23.49 24.87
N ASP A 7 15.55 22.22 24.80
CA ASP A 7 15.22 21.58 23.53
C ASP A 7 14.02 22.24 22.87
N ARG A 8 14.18 22.63 21.60
CA ARG A 8 13.10 23.21 20.79
C ARG A 8 11.98 22.19 20.56
N VAL A 9 12.34 20.96 20.24
CA VAL A 9 11.39 19.89 19.93
C VAL A 9 11.35 18.89 21.06
N VAL A 10 10.19 18.70 21.67
CA VAL A 10 10.02 17.81 22.82
C VAL A 10 8.85 16.85 22.63
N ARG A 11 8.97 15.68 23.26
CA ARG A 11 7.86 14.75 23.36
C ARG A 11 6.74 15.35 24.20
N HIS A 12 5.50 15.27 23.70
CA HIS A 12 4.32 15.84 24.35
C HIS A 12 3.20 14.79 24.42
N GLY A 13 3.38 13.80 25.26
CA GLY A 13 2.42 12.71 25.42
C GLY A 13 2.30 11.79 24.22
N HIS A 14 1.16 11.12 24.11
CA HIS A 14 0.83 10.18 23.04
C HIS A 14 -0.51 10.53 22.39
N GLY A 15 -0.70 10.06 21.17
CA GLY A 15 -2.00 10.03 20.53
C GLY A 15 -2.88 8.92 21.11
N PRO A 16 -4.13 8.83 20.63
CA PRO A 16 -5.00 7.72 21.00
C PRO A 16 -4.37 6.39 20.54
N GLN A 17 -4.64 5.35 21.32
CA GLN A 17 -4.30 3.99 20.97
C GLN A 17 -5.09 3.56 19.75
N ARG A 18 -4.48 2.82 18.84
CA ARG A 18 -5.14 2.22 17.69
C ARG A 18 -4.51 0.89 17.36
N ALA A 19 -5.29 -0.04 16.84
CA ALA A 19 -4.80 -1.29 16.31
C ALA A 19 -4.36 -1.12 14.84
N ILE A 20 -3.24 -1.72 14.49
CA ILE A 20 -2.79 -1.92 13.11
C ILE A 20 -2.79 -3.40 12.83
N GLN A 21 -3.51 -3.81 11.81
CA GLN A 21 -3.55 -5.19 11.39
C GLN A 21 -2.22 -5.58 10.72
N THR A 22 -1.66 -6.69 11.20
CA THR A 22 -0.44 -7.29 10.66
C THR A 22 -0.70 -8.72 10.23
N GLY A 23 0.26 -9.37 9.58
CA GLY A 23 0.17 -10.78 9.20
C GLY A 23 0.11 -11.76 10.39
N VAL A 24 0.39 -11.30 11.60
CA VAL A 24 0.34 -12.10 12.86
C VAL A 24 -0.77 -11.63 13.81
N GLY A 25 -1.68 -10.80 13.32
CA GLY A 25 -2.80 -10.27 14.10
C GLY A 25 -2.72 -8.76 14.36
N PRO A 26 -3.66 -8.19 15.14
CA PRO A 26 -3.68 -6.77 15.45
C PRO A 26 -2.57 -6.40 16.45
N VAL A 27 -1.82 -5.36 16.13
CA VAL A 27 -0.81 -4.79 17.02
C VAL A 27 -1.27 -3.41 17.47
N GLU A 28 -1.36 -3.23 18.78
CA GLU A 28 -1.72 -1.94 19.35
C GLU A 28 -0.55 -0.96 19.32
N VAL A 29 -0.81 0.23 18.79
CA VAL A 29 0.19 1.28 18.68
C VAL A 29 -0.29 2.60 19.28
N ARG A 30 0.63 3.31 19.91
CA ARG A 30 0.44 4.69 20.40
C ARG A 30 1.50 5.59 19.79
N ARG A 31 1.07 6.51 18.95
CA ARG A 31 1.98 7.46 18.34
C ARG A 31 2.43 8.52 19.35
N ALA A 32 3.73 8.73 19.51
CA ALA A 32 4.23 9.85 20.26
C ALA A 32 3.81 11.18 19.61
N LYS A 33 3.35 12.14 20.40
CA LYS A 33 3.14 13.52 19.99
C LYS A 33 4.42 14.30 20.26
N VAL A 34 4.73 15.20 19.33
CA VAL A 34 5.88 16.10 19.43
C VAL A 34 5.38 17.55 19.39
N ARG A 35 5.97 18.39 20.22
CA ARG A 35 5.67 19.83 20.29
C ARG A 35 6.94 20.60 19.99
N ASP A 36 6.84 21.54 19.06
CA ASP A 36 7.82 22.61 18.88
C ASP A 36 7.51 23.73 19.86
N ARG A 37 8.50 24.08 20.69
CA ARG A 37 8.42 25.13 21.71
C ARG A 37 8.84 26.48 21.20
N ALA A 38 9.37 26.59 19.97
CA ALA A 38 9.77 27.87 19.41
C ALA A 38 8.56 28.80 19.29
N ASP A 39 8.80 30.06 19.60
CA ASP A 39 7.81 31.13 19.38
C ASP A 39 7.96 31.65 17.94
N VAL A 40 7.43 30.91 17.02
CA VAL A 40 7.48 31.15 15.57
C VAL A 40 6.09 30.96 14.97
N ALA A 41 5.88 31.46 13.76
CA ALA A 41 4.64 31.27 13.03
C ALA A 41 4.28 29.80 12.83
N ALA A 42 2.99 29.49 12.65
CA ALA A 42 2.49 28.10 12.59
C ALA A 42 3.10 27.31 11.42
N GLU A 43 3.45 27.99 10.34
CA GLU A 43 4.09 27.45 9.14
C GLU A 43 5.56 27.04 9.38
N GLU A 44 6.24 27.76 10.29
CA GLU A 44 7.65 27.51 10.61
C GLU A 44 7.84 26.48 11.73
N LYS A 45 6.74 26.03 12.36
CA LYS A 45 6.80 25.01 13.41
C LYS A 45 7.18 23.65 12.86
N ILE A 46 8.13 23.02 13.52
CA ILE A 46 8.55 21.66 13.20
C ILE A 46 7.41 20.69 13.53
N ARG A 47 6.93 20.00 12.49
CA ARG A 47 5.90 18.96 12.61
C ARG A 47 6.55 17.60 12.43
N PHE A 48 6.40 16.74 13.41
CA PHE A 48 6.89 15.37 13.34
C PHE A 48 5.83 14.44 12.71
N THR A 49 6.24 13.72 11.67
CA THR A 49 5.48 12.62 11.11
C THR A 49 6.38 11.38 11.11
N SER A 50 5.91 10.31 11.72
CA SER A 50 6.67 9.05 11.77
C SER A 50 6.72 8.42 10.38
N SER A 51 7.93 8.06 9.91
CA SER A 51 8.13 7.28 8.69
C SER A 51 7.76 5.80 8.87
N ILE A 52 7.93 5.28 10.09
CA ILE A 52 7.64 3.89 10.42
C ILE A 52 6.13 3.64 10.54
N LEU A 53 5.40 4.64 11.08
CA LEU A 53 3.97 4.53 11.34
C LEU A 53 3.23 5.64 10.58
N PRO A 54 2.78 5.41 9.36
CA PRO A 54 2.02 6.39 8.58
C PRO A 54 0.76 6.86 9.33
N LYS A 55 0.37 8.10 9.11
CA LYS A 55 -0.66 8.80 9.89
C LYS A 55 -1.99 8.06 9.96
N TRP A 56 -2.40 7.42 8.88
CA TRP A 56 -3.69 6.75 8.74
C TRP A 56 -3.57 5.24 8.52
N ALA A 57 -2.39 4.66 8.69
CA ALA A 57 -2.19 3.22 8.52
C ALA A 57 -3.11 2.42 9.45
N ARG A 58 -3.88 1.52 8.88
CA ARG A 58 -4.70 0.53 9.58
C ARG A 58 -4.22 -0.89 9.34
N ARG A 59 -3.42 -1.08 8.29
CA ARG A 59 -2.82 -2.36 7.88
C ARG A 59 -1.35 -2.15 7.55
N THR A 60 -0.58 -3.23 7.57
CA THR A 60 0.80 -3.22 7.08
C THR A 60 0.84 -3.24 5.55
N LYS A 61 1.94 -2.76 4.97
CA LYS A 61 2.15 -2.81 3.51
C LYS A 61 2.11 -4.23 2.95
N SER A 62 2.61 -5.22 3.71
CA SER A 62 2.57 -6.63 3.31
C SER A 62 1.14 -7.15 3.20
N LEU A 63 0.25 -6.72 4.09
CA LEU A 63 -1.16 -7.09 4.02
C LEU A 63 -1.88 -6.38 2.87
N ASP A 64 -1.57 -5.10 2.63
CA ASP A 64 -2.11 -4.38 1.46
C ASP A 64 -1.67 -5.02 0.14
N ALA A 65 -0.44 -5.54 0.05
CA ALA A 65 0.06 -6.25 -1.13
C ALA A 65 -0.60 -7.63 -1.34
N LEU A 66 -1.14 -8.25 -0.29
CA LEU A 66 -1.84 -9.53 -0.39
C LEU A 66 -3.20 -9.40 -1.08
N LEU A 67 -3.89 -8.28 -0.88
CA LEU A 67 -5.27 -8.09 -1.36
C LEU A 67 -5.42 -8.23 -2.88
N PRO A 68 -4.60 -7.56 -3.73
CA PRO A 68 -4.69 -7.75 -5.18
C PRO A 68 -4.38 -9.19 -5.60
N ILE A 69 -3.48 -9.89 -4.89
CA ILE A 69 -3.18 -11.29 -5.19
C ILE A 69 -4.42 -12.17 -4.95
N LEU A 70 -5.14 -11.99 -3.85
CA LEU A 70 -6.37 -12.71 -3.57
C LEU A 70 -7.44 -12.44 -4.64
N TYR A 71 -7.58 -11.18 -5.07
CA TYR A 71 -8.50 -10.79 -6.14
C TYR A 71 -8.17 -11.50 -7.46
N LEU A 72 -6.90 -11.45 -7.88
CA LEU A 72 -6.42 -12.10 -9.10
C LEU A 72 -6.52 -13.63 -9.04
N ARG A 73 -6.53 -14.22 -7.84
CA ARG A 73 -6.76 -15.65 -7.61
C ARG A 73 -8.24 -16.03 -7.59
N GLY A 74 -9.13 -15.08 -7.85
CA GLY A 74 -10.57 -15.32 -8.02
C GLY A 74 -11.39 -15.24 -6.73
N VAL A 75 -10.85 -14.67 -5.65
CA VAL A 75 -11.66 -14.37 -4.45
C VAL A 75 -12.65 -13.26 -4.79
N SER A 76 -13.94 -13.56 -4.71
CA SER A 76 -14.99 -12.57 -5.01
C SER A 76 -14.98 -11.42 -3.99
N THR A 77 -15.48 -10.26 -4.37
CA THR A 77 -15.53 -9.09 -3.48
C THR A 77 -16.33 -9.33 -2.19
N GLY A 78 -17.29 -10.28 -2.23
CA GLY A 78 -18.08 -10.70 -1.07
C GLY A 78 -17.32 -11.63 -0.12
N ASP A 79 -16.41 -12.44 -0.64
CA ASP A 79 -15.73 -13.51 0.10
C ASP A 79 -14.40 -13.06 0.73
N PHE A 80 -13.95 -11.84 0.45
CA PHE A 80 -12.69 -11.31 0.99
C PHE A 80 -12.63 -11.36 2.51
N GLN A 81 -13.74 -11.08 3.19
CA GLN A 81 -13.79 -11.09 4.64
C GLN A 81 -13.56 -12.51 5.20
N GLU A 82 -14.18 -13.51 4.58
CA GLU A 82 -14.01 -14.91 4.95
C GLU A 82 -12.59 -15.40 4.67
N ALA A 83 -12.06 -15.12 3.47
CA ALA A 83 -10.70 -15.47 3.10
C ALA A 83 -9.66 -14.85 4.04
N LEU A 84 -9.84 -13.58 4.40
CA LEU A 84 -8.95 -12.90 5.36
C LEU A 84 -9.11 -13.45 6.78
N ALA A 85 -10.32 -13.78 7.20
CA ALA A 85 -10.55 -14.41 8.52
C ALA A 85 -9.90 -15.80 8.60
N ALA A 86 -9.91 -16.56 7.51
CA ALA A 86 -9.21 -17.85 7.44
C ALA A 86 -7.68 -17.70 7.50
N LEU A 87 -7.11 -16.65 6.90
CA LEU A 87 -5.67 -16.41 6.86
C LEU A 87 -5.13 -15.73 8.11
N LEU A 88 -5.86 -14.79 8.69
CA LEU A 88 -5.39 -13.87 9.73
C LEU A 88 -6.12 -14.06 11.08
N GLY A 89 -7.09 -14.97 11.13
CA GLY A 89 -7.92 -15.19 12.28
C GLY A 89 -9.17 -14.30 12.33
N LYS A 90 -10.02 -14.54 13.35
CA LYS A 90 -11.34 -13.88 13.50
C LYS A 90 -11.28 -12.36 13.62
N ASP A 91 -10.13 -11.83 14.03
CA ASP A 91 -9.88 -10.39 14.16
C ASP A 91 -9.37 -9.75 12.87
N ALA A 92 -9.51 -10.46 11.73
CA ALA A 92 -9.13 -9.93 10.42
C ALA A 92 -9.79 -8.56 10.15
N PRO A 93 -9.11 -7.65 9.43
CA PRO A 93 -9.65 -6.33 9.16
C PRO A 93 -11.00 -6.45 8.46
N ASN A 94 -11.98 -5.70 8.93
CA ASN A 94 -13.30 -5.66 8.29
C ASN A 94 -13.18 -4.94 6.94
N LEU A 95 -13.06 -5.72 5.87
CA LEU A 95 -13.05 -5.24 4.49
C LEU A 95 -14.42 -5.48 3.89
N SER A 96 -15.29 -4.46 3.99
CA SER A 96 -16.59 -4.52 3.34
C SER A 96 -16.44 -4.64 1.80
N PRO A 97 -17.42 -5.22 1.08
CA PRO A 97 -17.43 -5.28 -0.38
C PRO A 97 -17.19 -3.91 -1.05
N ALA A 98 -17.71 -2.84 -0.47
CA ALA A 98 -17.49 -1.48 -0.96
C ALA A 98 -16.02 -1.04 -0.87
N VAL A 99 -15.30 -1.45 0.18
CA VAL A 99 -13.85 -1.17 0.29
C VAL A 99 -13.07 -1.95 -0.75
N ILE A 100 -13.43 -3.22 -1.00
CA ILE A 100 -12.78 -4.03 -2.03
C ILE A 100 -13.06 -3.46 -3.41
N ALA A 101 -14.29 -3.07 -3.72
CA ALA A 101 -14.63 -2.45 -5.01
C ALA A 101 -13.82 -1.16 -5.26
N ARG A 102 -13.66 -0.32 -4.22
CA ARG A 102 -12.80 0.87 -4.33
C ARG A 102 -11.33 0.51 -4.58
N LEU A 103 -10.79 -0.48 -3.87
CA LEU A 103 -9.41 -0.94 -4.09
C LEU A 103 -9.22 -1.52 -5.49
N THR A 104 -10.20 -2.28 -6.00
CA THR A 104 -10.17 -2.80 -7.37
C THR A 104 -10.11 -1.67 -8.40
N ALA A 105 -10.92 -0.60 -8.21
CA ALA A 105 -10.87 0.57 -9.08
C ALA A 105 -9.52 1.31 -9.01
N GLU A 106 -8.92 1.40 -7.82
CA GLU A 106 -7.56 1.95 -7.65
C GLU A 106 -6.52 1.10 -8.42
N TRP A 107 -6.56 -0.24 -8.31
CA TRP A 107 -5.64 -1.14 -9.03
C TRP A 107 -5.83 -1.08 -10.55
N GLN A 108 -7.09 -0.92 -11.01
CA GLN A 108 -7.36 -0.73 -12.45
C GLN A 108 -6.74 0.59 -12.95
N GLY A 109 -6.87 1.67 -12.18
CA GLY A 109 -6.23 2.95 -12.51
C GLY A 109 -4.70 2.87 -12.53
N ASP A 110 -4.10 2.15 -11.60
CA ASP A 110 -2.65 1.90 -11.57
C ASP A 110 -2.20 1.09 -12.79
N TYR A 111 -2.99 0.09 -13.19
CA TYR A 111 -2.73 -0.73 -14.38
C TYR A 111 -2.83 0.10 -15.66
N ASP A 112 -3.86 0.92 -15.81
CA ASP A 112 -4.05 1.80 -16.97
C ASP A 112 -2.89 2.82 -17.10
N ALA A 113 -2.49 3.41 -15.97
CA ALA A 113 -1.32 4.30 -15.92
C ALA A 113 -0.02 3.55 -16.26
N TRP A 114 0.12 2.31 -15.80
CA TRP A 114 1.27 1.47 -16.12
C TRP A 114 1.32 1.11 -17.61
N GLN A 115 0.19 0.79 -18.23
CA GLN A 115 0.12 0.48 -19.67
C GLN A 115 0.48 1.68 -20.56
N THR A 116 0.07 2.87 -20.16
CA THR A 116 0.27 4.10 -20.95
C THR A 116 1.56 4.85 -20.63
N ARG A 117 2.41 4.31 -19.74
CA ARG A 117 3.66 4.96 -19.35
C ARG A 117 4.61 5.14 -20.53
N ASP A 118 5.26 6.29 -20.59
CA ASP A 118 6.31 6.55 -21.57
C ASP A 118 7.61 5.81 -21.20
N LEU A 119 8.08 4.96 -22.10
CA LEU A 119 9.32 4.21 -21.96
C LEU A 119 10.46 4.76 -22.81
N SER A 120 10.23 5.82 -23.60
CA SER A 120 11.19 6.37 -24.56
C SER A 120 12.49 6.87 -23.90
N ALA A 121 12.41 7.38 -22.67
CA ALA A 121 13.57 7.86 -21.91
C ALA A 121 14.42 6.73 -21.30
N ARG A 122 13.97 5.48 -21.36
CA ARG A 122 14.69 4.34 -20.78
C ARG A 122 15.50 3.62 -21.83
N ARG A 123 16.79 3.33 -21.53
CA ARG A 123 17.64 2.49 -22.35
C ARG A 123 17.55 1.05 -21.87
N TYR A 124 17.12 0.14 -22.77
CA TYR A 124 17.11 -1.30 -22.49
C TYR A 124 18.29 -1.96 -23.21
N VAL A 125 19.02 -2.83 -22.50
CA VAL A 125 20.14 -3.61 -23.06
C VAL A 125 19.68 -4.99 -23.53
N TYR A 126 18.62 -5.53 -22.93
CA TYR A 126 17.96 -6.76 -23.35
C TYR A 126 16.45 -6.58 -23.31
N VAL A 127 15.78 -7.20 -24.27
CA VAL A 127 14.31 -7.27 -24.31
C VAL A 127 13.92 -8.70 -24.61
N TRP A 128 13.10 -9.28 -23.73
CA TRP A 128 12.43 -10.55 -23.95
C TRP A 128 11.01 -10.29 -24.40
N ALA A 129 10.55 -11.07 -25.37
CA ALA A 129 9.17 -11.07 -25.83
C ALA A 129 8.61 -12.48 -25.69
N ASP A 130 7.47 -12.61 -25.02
CA ASP A 130 6.79 -13.90 -24.85
C ASP A 130 5.30 -13.74 -25.11
N GLY A 131 4.70 -14.77 -25.73
CA GLY A 131 3.26 -14.86 -25.99
C GLY A 131 2.58 -15.73 -24.94
N VAL A 132 1.78 -15.12 -24.06
CA VAL A 132 0.98 -15.84 -23.07
C VAL A 132 -0.43 -16.00 -23.62
N TYR A 133 -0.86 -17.25 -23.80
CA TYR A 133 -2.20 -17.57 -24.26
C TYR A 133 -3.12 -17.74 -23.05
N LEU A 134 -4.10 -16.83 -22.93
CA LEU A 134 -5.12 -16.88 -21.90
C LEU A 134 -6.41 -17.43 -22.51
N GLN A 135 -6.93 -18.49 -21.92
CA GLN A 135 -8.23 -19.03 -22.30
C GLN A 135 -9.18 -18.93 -21.12
N ALA A 136 -10.22 -18.11 -21.25
CA ALA A 136 -11.32 -18.12 -20.31
C ALA A 136 -12.17 -19.38 -20.50
N ARG A 137 -12.68 -19.94 -19.39
CA ARG A 137 -13.43 -21.22 -19.39
C ARG A 137 -14.63 -21.28 -20.34
N MET A 138 -15.12 -20.14 -20.84
CA MET A 138 -16.32 -20.02 -21.67
C MET A 138 -16.03 -19.48 -23.08
N GLU A 139 -14.77 -19.29 -23.45
CA GLU A 139 -14.40 -18.78 -24.77
C GLU A 139 -13.82 -19.91 -25.63
N GLU A 140 -14.25 -19.98 -26.90
CA GLU A 140 -13.80 -20.98 -27.86
C GLU A 140 -12.37 -20.70 -28.37
N SER A 141 -11.90 -19.43 -28.26
CA SER A 141 -10.57 -19.01 -28.70
C SER A 141 -9.72 -18.50 -27.54
N ALA A 142 -8.43 -18.87 -27.52
CA ALA A 142 -7.45 -18.29 -26.61
C ALA A 142 -7.02 -16.93 -27.10
N GLU A 143 -7.06 -15.92 -26.23
CA GLU A 143 -6.46 -14.62 -26.50
C GLU A 143 -4.95 -14.66 -26.22
N CYS A 144 -4.14 -14.09 -27.10
CA CYS A 144 -2.70 -13.98 -26.91
C CYS A 144 -2.34 -12.62 -26.34
N MET A 145 -1.73 -12.63 -25.17
CA MET A 145 -1.11 -11.46 -24.56
C MET A 145 0.39 -11.45 -24.86
N LEU A 146 0.87 -10.45 -25.60
CA LEU A 146 2.30 -10.25 -25.79
C LEU A 146 2.90 -9.58 -24.54
N VAL A 147 3.82 -10.27 -23.89
CA VAL A 147 4.58 -9.75 -22.74
C VAL A 147 5.97 -9.34 -23.19
N LEU A 148 6.34 -8.10 -22.93
CA LEU A 148 7.68 -7.55 -23.20
C LEU A 148 8.35 -7.24 -21.85
N ILE A 149 9.52 -7.82 -21.62
CA ILE A 149 10.34 -7.58 -20.44
C ILE A 149 11.66 -6.98 -20.89
N GLY A 150 11.96 -5.77 -20.43
CA GLY A 150 13.22 -5.07 -20.72
C GLY A 150 14.10 -4.96 -19.48
N ALA A 151 15.39 -5.28 -19.61
CA ALA A 151 16.39 -5.01 -18.59
C ALA A 151 17.17 -3.73 -18.92
N THR A 152 17.33 -2.86 -17.92
CA THR A 152 18.19 -1.69 -17.99
C THR A 152 19.65 -2.06 -17.72
N PRO A 153 20.64 -1.16 -17.96
CA PRO A 153 22.04 -1.45 -17.65
C PRO A 153 22.31 -1.72 -16.16
N GLU A 154 21.42 -1.26 -15.29
CA GLU A 154 21.51 -1.41 -13.84
C GLU A 154 20.82 -2.68 -13.31
N GLY A 155 20.07 -3.39 -14.18
CA GLY A 155 19.33 -4.62 -13.85
C GLY A 155 17.83 -4.44 -13.68
#